data_b8bbdf457b3621b97200a8455bf1d4d9
#
_entry.id   b8bbdf457b3621b97200a8455bf1d4d9
#
_cell.length_a   1.000
_cell.length_b   1.000
_cell.length_c   1.000
_cell.angle_alpha   90.00
_cell.angle_beta   90.00
_cell.angle_gamma   90.00
#
_symmetry.space_group_name_H-M   'P 1'
#
loop_
_entity.id
_entity.type
_entity.pdbx_description
1 polymer ?
#
loop_
_entity_poly.entity_id
_entity_poly.type
_entity_poly.pdbx_seq_one_letter_code
_entity_poly.pdbx_strand_id
1 'polypeptide(L)'
;FNQTVDLSSFGTYAMVAYSSLDTDFDPTNDLWQSSITNINCSPVADCAGYDDGFQLFQLADIDNPSGCEGGYSYFSNLCTDLVVGDTYDVTVTTGYGDQHVRIWIDYNDDFIFSLDEMVVSDYEIANGQGQGSYTETFQMTIPEGAVLGTHIMRIKSNWQSQVPDDACEDTTYGETEDYTVNLVTSLGFGDFELNNSELIIYSTDNK
;
A
#
# COMPACT_ATOMS: atom_id res chain seq x y z
N PHE A 1 6.38 11.93 -30.86
CA PHE A 1 7.58 11.78 -30.02
C PHE A 1 8.41 10.60 -30.56
N ASN A 2 9.68 10.83 -30.88
CA ASN A 2 10.61 9.79 -31.38
C ASN A 2 11.69 9.45 -30.33
N GLN A 3 11.47 9.77 -29.07
CA GLN A 3 12.39 9.44 -27.99
C GLN A 3 11.75 8.43 -27.06
N THR A 4 12.49 7.40 -26.73
CA THR A 4 12.17 6.42 -25.70
C THR A 4 12.95 6.77 -24.43
N VAL A 5 12.29 6.66 -23.29
CA VAL A 5 12.94 6.77 -21.98
C VAL A 5 13.12 5.35 -21.46
N ASP A 6 14.31 5.05 -20.95
CA ASP A 6 14.57 3.80 -20.23
C ASP A 6 14.04 3.95 -18.79
N LEU A 7 13.05 3.17 -18.44
CA LEU A 7 12.45 3.09 -17.11
C LEU A 7 12.72 1.72 -16.48
N SER A 8 13.79 1.03 -16.90
CA SER A 8 14.10 -0.33 -16.44
C SER A 8 14.72 -0.38 -15.04
N SER A 9 15.24 0.73 -14.53
CA SER A 9 15.69 0.78 -13.15
C SER A 9 14.49 0.81 -12.19
N PHE A 10 14.64 0.20 -11.02
CA PHE A 10 13.61 0.29 -9.99
C PHE A 10 13.48 1.73 -9.50
N GLY A 11 12.28 2.17 -9.20
CA GLY A 11 12.06 3.54 -8.76
C GLY A 11 10.75 4.14 -9.24
N THR A 12 10.41 5.27 -8.63
CA THR A 12 9.26 6.08 -9.05
C THR A 12 9.73 7.18 -9.99
N TYR A 13 9.17 7.21 -11.19
CA TYR A 13 9.47 8.18 -12.23
C TYR A 13 8.36 9.20 -12.29
N ALA A 14 8.65 10.46 -11.96
CA ALA A 14 7.73 11.57 -12.18
C ALA A 14 7.70 11.93 -13.67
N MET A 15 6.53 11.87 -14.27
CA MET A 15 6.31 12.29 -15.65
C MET A 15 5.58 13.62 -15.70
N VAL A 16 6.10 14.55 -16.46
CA VAL A 16 5.50 15.85 -16.70
C VAL A 16 5.38 16.06 -18.20
N ALA A 17 4.18 16.30 -18.67
CA ALA A 17 3.94 16.71 -20.03
C ALA A 17 3.30 18.11 -20.02
N TYR A 18 3.77 18.96 -20.91
CA TYR A 18 3.19 20.27 -21.08
C TYR A 18 3.03 20.61 -22.56
N SER A 19 1.98 21.32 -22.87
CA SER A 19 1.79 21.96 -24.16
C SER A 19 2.20 23.45 -24.07
N SER A 20 2.57 24.03 -25.19
CA SER A 20 2.85 25.45 -25.28
C SER A 20 2.38 25.94 -26.63
N LEU A 21 1.31 26.72 -26.63
CA LEU A 21 0.75 27.37 -27.82
C LEU A 21 0.75 28.89 -27.56
N ASP A 22 1.38 29.65 -28.46
CA ASP A 22 1.48 31.13 -28.34
C ASP A 22 0.12 31.85 -28.29
N THR A 23 -0.96 31.15 -28.61
CA THR A 23 -2.34 31.67 -28.65
C THR A 23 -3.27 31.01 -27.68
N ASP A 24 -2.75 30.22 -26.74
CA ASP A 24 -3.57 29.59 -25.71
C ASP A 24 -3.97 30.63 -24.64
N PHE A 25 -5.27 30.71 -24.38
CA PHE A 25 -5.85 31.63 -23.40
C PHE A 25 -6.02 31.00 -22.00
N ASP A 26 -5.78 29.68 -21.86
CA ASP A 26 -5.89 28.95 -20.59
C ASP A 26 -4.65 28.09 -20.32
N PRO A 27 -3.57 28.68 -19.78
CA PRO A 27 -2.36 27.94 -19.45
C PRO A 27 -2.53 26.96 -18.28
N THR A 28 -3.70 26.92 -17.64
CA THR A 28 -3.93 26.00 -16.50
C THR A 28 -4.19 24.57 -16.95
N ASN A 29 -4.54 24.33 -18.21
CA ASN A 29 -4.77 23.00 -18.78
C ASN A 29 -3.54 22.44 -19.52
N ASP A 30 -2.44 23.20 -19.58
CA ASP A 30 -1.23 22.86 -20.33
C ASP A 30 -0.33 21.84 -19.63
N LEU A 31 -0.56 21.59 -18.36
CA LEU A 31 0.28 20.73 -17.55
C LEU A 31 -0.44 19.40 -17.25
N TRP A 32 0.22 18.31 -17.60
CA TRP A 32 -0.15 16.97 -17.16
C TRP A 32 1.00 16.37 -16.34
N GLN A 33 0.67 15.79 -15.19
CA GLN A 33 1.63 15.14 -14.31
C GLN A 33 1.12 13.75 -13.94
N SER A 34 2.03 12.78 -13.92
CA SER A 34 1.78 11.42 -13.47
C SER A 34 3.07 10.81 -12.92
N SER A 35 2.96 9.68 -12.25
CA SER A 35 4.11 8.90 -11.84
C SER A 35 3.96 7.46 -12.34
N ILE A 36 5.09 6.83 -12.64
CA ILE A 36 5.18 5.39 -12.90
C ILE A 36 6.18 4.84 -11.88
N THR A 37 5.76 3.83 -11.13
CA THR A 37 6.65 3.12 -10.21
C THR A 37 7.03 1.79 -10.85
N ASN A 38 8.35 1.54 -10.96
CA ASN A 38 8.91 0.27 -11.36
C ASN A 38 9.47 -0.39 -10.11
N ILE A 39 8.78 -1.41 -9.61
CA ILE A 39 9.15 -2.18 -8.43
C ILE A 39 10.00 -3.38 -8.82
N ASN A 40 10.68 -3.97 -7.84
CA ASN A 40 11.59 -5.10 -8.08
C ASN A 40 10.90 -6.28 -8.75
N CYS A 41 9.66 -6.58 -8.38
CA CYS A 41 8.95 -7.75 -8.88
C CYS A 41 7.43 -7.62 -8.81
N SER A 42 6.78 -8.39 -9.69
CA SER A 42 5.33 -8.61 -9.69
C SER A 42 5.11 -10.14 -9.62
N PRO A 43 5.05 -10.72 -8.41
CA PRO A 43 4.93 -12.18 -8.25
C PRO A 43 3.67 -12.72 -8.91
N VAL A 44 3.77 -13.90 -9.50
CA VAL A 44 2.65 -14.59 -10.13
C VAL A 44 2.00 -15.55 -9.14
N ALA A 45 0.66 -15.57 -9.13
CA ALA A 45 -0.17 -16.54 -8.42
C ALA A 45 -1.45 -16.84 -9.23
N ASP A 46 -2.10 -17.98 -8.99
CA ASP A 46 -3.35 -18.36 -9.68
C ASP A 46 -4.55 -18.31 -8.73
N CYS A 47 -4.80 -17.17 -8.14
CA CYS A 47 -5.97 -16.97 -7.28
C CYS A 47 -7.30 -17.15 -8.01
N ALA A 48 -7.37 -16.86 -9.33
CA ALA A 48 -8.60 -17.02 -10.10
C ALA A 48 -9.01 -18.46 -10.29
N GLY A 49 -8.04 -19.38 -10.37
CA GLY A 49 -8.31 -20.81 -10.54
C GLY A 49 -8.89 -21.46 -9.29
N TYR A 50 -8.61 -20.89 -8.12
CA TYR A 50 -8.93 -21.48 -6.82
C TYR A 50 -9.85 -20.64 -5.96
N ASP A 51 -10.12 -19.38 -6.36
CA ASP A 51 -10.91 -18.40 -5.59
C ASP A 51 -10.32 -18.16 -4.19
N ASP A 52 -9.00 -18.12 -4.10
CA ASP A 52 -8.25 -18.08 -2.84
C ASP A 52 -7.48 -16.78 -2.62
N GLY A 53 -7.70 -15.76 -3.46
CA GLY A 53 -7.16 -14.42 -3.31
C GLY A 53 -7.87 -13.56 -2.26
N PHE A 54 -7.42 -12.32 -2.16
CA PHE A 54 -8.06 -11.32 -1.32
C PHE A 54 -9.39 -10.88 -1.94
N GLN A 55 -10.42 -10.74 -1.11
CA GLN A 55 -11.72 -10.17 -1.46
C GLN A 55 -11.92 -8.81 -0.79
N LEU A 56 -11.13 -8.52 0.24
CA LEU A 56 -11.12 -7.26 0.96
C LEU A 56 -9.77 -7.10 1.66
N PHE A 57 -9.21 -5.92 1.58
CA PHE A 57 -8.12 -5.45 2.43
C PHE A 57 -8.48 -4.09 3.04
N GLN A 58 -8.40 -4.00 4.39
CA GLN A 58 -8.64 -2.75 5.12
C GLN A 58 -7.48 -2.47 6.08
N LEU A 59 -6.97 -1.24 6.04
CA LEU A 59 -5.97 -0.72 6.95
C LEU A 59 -6.13 0.79 7.07
N ALA A 60 -6.46 1.29 8.25
CA ALA A 60 -6.73 2.71 8.50
C ALA A 60 -7.71 3.29 7.45
N ASP A 61 -7.27 4.20 6.55
CA ASP A 61 -8.12 4.79 5.52
C ASP A 61 -8.21 3.95 4.23
N ILE A 62 -7.41 2.90 4.10
CA ILE A 62 -7.54 1.97 2.97
C ILE A 62 -8.75 1.06 3.21
N ASP A 63 -9.65 1.03 2.23
CA ASP A 63 -10.80 0.14 2.16
C ASP A 63 -10.90 -0.36 0.71
N ASN A 64 -10.29 -1.52 0.45
CA ASN A 64 -10.19 -2.08 -0.89
C ASN A 64 -10.95 -3.41 -1.01
N PRO A 65 -12.21 -3.38 -1.47
CA PRO A 65 -12.89 -4.58 -1.92
C PRO A 65 -12.25 -4.99 -3.26
N SER A 66 -11.26 -5.86 -3.19
CA SER A 66 -10.55 -6.39 -4.35
C SER A 66 -11.13 -7.72 -4.81
N GLY A 67 -10.52 -8.29 -5.79
CA GLY A 67 -10.73 -9.64 -6.27
C GLY A 67 -9.44 -10.12 -6.92
N CYS A 68 -9.36 -11.38 -7.30
CA CYS A 68 -8.19 -11.88 -8.01
C CYS A 68 -8.05 -11.19 -9.38
N GLU A 69 -7.12 -10.28 -9.50
CA GLU A 69 -6.80 -9.52 -10.72
C GLU A 69 -5.54 -10.07 -11.42
N GLY A 70 -5.45 -11.39 -11.52
CA GLY A 70 -4.31 -12.07 -12.14
C GLY A 70 -3.15 -12.38 -11.20
N GLY A 71 -3.41 -12.38 -9.89
CA GLY A 71 -2.48 -12.79 -8.84
C GLY A 71 -1.54 -11.70 -8.34
N TYR A 72 -1.48 -10.56 -9.03
CA TYR A 72 -0.75 -9.37 -8.60
C TYR A 72 -1.48 -8.09 -9.00
N SER A 73 -1.61 -7.17 -8.06
CA SER A 73 -2.19 -5.85 -8.27
C SER A 73 -1.42 -4.75 -7.54
N TYR A 74 -1.30 -3.58 -8.16
CA TYR A 74 -0.73 -2.39 -7.54
C TYR A 74 -1.78 -1.28 -7.42
N PHE A 75 -2.24 -1.02 -6.20
CA PHE A 75 -3.24 -0.01 -5.89
C PHE A 75 -2.58 1.31 -5.45
N SER A 76 -1.77 1.91 -6.32
CA SER A 76 -0.99 3.12 -6.01
C SER A 76 -1.82 4.35 -5.65
N ASN A 77 -3.10 4.34 -5.98
CA ASN A 77 -4.05 5.41 -5.65
C ASN A 77 -4.71 5.23 -4.27
N LEU A 78 -4.53 4.07 -3.64
CA LEU A 78 -4.97 3.81 -2.28
C LEU A 78 -3.79 4.03 -1.34
N CYS A 79 -3.91 5.03 -0.47
CA CYS A 79 -2.87 5.38 0.48
C CYS A 79 -3.46 5.71 1.85
N THR A 80 -2.66 5.53 2.90
CA THR A 80 -3.01 5.91 4.26
C THR A 80 -1.79 6.40 5.03
N ASP A 81 -2.01 7.26 6.03
CA ASP A 81 -1.00 7.69 6.97
C ASP A 81 -0.93 6.70 8.15
N LEU A 82 0.28 6.26 8.49
CA LEU A 82 0.54 5.38 9.62
C LEU A 82 1.58 6.00 10.55
N VAL A 83 1.30 6.03 11.84
CA VAL A 83 2.23 6.57 12.85
C VAL A 83 3.24 5.50 13.23
N VAL A 84 4.53 5.86 13.20
CA VAL A 84 5.59 4.96 13.68
C VAL A 84 5.42 4.69 15.17
N GLY A 85 5.57 3.43 15.59
CA GLY A 85 5.33 2.95 16.94
C GLY A 85 3.89 2.55 17.24
N ASP A 86 2.92 2.94 16.42
CA ASP A 86 1.52 2.60 16.63
C ASP A 86 1.16 1.22 16.07
N THR A 87 0.07 0.67 16.60
CA THR A 87 -0.50 -0.61 16.19
C THR A 87 -1.85 -0.38 15.54
N TYR A 88 -2.05 -0.99 14.38
CA TYR A 88 -3.26 -0.88 13.55
C TYR A 88 -3.94 -2.22 13.40
N ASP A 89 -5.25 -2.20 13.34
CA ASP A 89 -6.04 -3.36 12.93
C ASP A 89 -5.98 -3.49 11.40
N VAL A 90 -5.62 -4.67 10.94
CA VAL A 90 -5.68 -5.09 9.53
C VAL A 90 -6.84 -6.05 9.39
N THR A 91 -7.79 -5.74 8.52
CA THR A 91 -8.90 -6.64 8.20
C THR A 91 -8.74 -7.17 6.79
N VAL A 92 -8.79 -8.50 6.67
CA VAL A 92 -8.64 -9.21 5.40
C VAL A 92 -9.81 -10.16 5.21
N THR A 93 -10.33 -10.23 4.00
CA THR A 93 -11.26 -11.28 3.58
C THR A 93 -10.63 -12.09 2.47
N THR A 94 -10.65 -13.41 2.61
CA THR A 94 -10.17 -14.35 1.58
C THR A 94 -11.30 -15.26 1.11
N GLY A 95 -11.21 -15.77 -0.13
CA GLY A 95 -12.18 -16.71 -0.72
C GLY A 95 -11.98 -18.16 -0.29
N TYR A 96 -10.93 -18.44 0.49
CA TYR A 96 -10.59 -19.77 0.97
C TYR A 96 -9.94 -19.70 2.36
N GLY A 97 -10.14 -20.71 3.20
CA GLY A 97 -9.45 -20.82 4.49
C GLY A 97 -8.02 -21.36 4.35
N ASP A 98 -7.34 -21.57 5.48
CA ASP A 98 -5.92 -21.94 5.53
C ASP A 98 -5.02 -20.96 4.72
N GLN A 99 -5.37 -19.70 4.66
CA GLN A 99 -4.58 -18.67 4.01
C GLN A 99 -3.58 -18.04 4.98
N HIS A 100 -2.30 -18.20 4.70
CA HIS A 100 -1.23 -17.49 5.39
C HIS A 100 -1.03 -16.11 4.76
N VAL A 101 -0.83 -15.09 5.58
CA VAL A 101 -0.66 -13.69 5.16
C VAL A 101 0.63 -13.14 5.73
N ARG A 102 1.40 -12.45 4.90
CA ARG A 102 2.55 -11.63 5.27
C ARG A 102 2.40 -10.20 4.77
N ILE A 103 2.99 -9.24 5.50
CA ILE A 103 3.01 -7.84 5.12
C ILE A 103 4.43 -7.29 5.29
N TRP A 104 4.90 -6.55 4.28
CA TRP A 104 6.15 -5.81 4.27
C TRP A 104 5.88 -4.33 3.99
N ILE A 105 6.77 -3.46 4.49
CA ILE A 105 6.85 -2.06 4.09
C ILE A 105 8.30 -1.79 3.71
N ASP A 106 8.54 -1.37 2.46
CA ASP A 106 9.85 -0.99 1.95
C ASP A 106 10.28 0.35 2.56
N TYR A 107 10.86 0.31 3.78
CA TYR A 107 11.22 1.52 4.53
C TYR A 107 12.40 2.28 3.97
N ASN A 108 13.25 1.61 3.22
CA ASN A 108 14.49 2.19 2.72
C ASN A 108 14.38 2.63 1.25
N ASP A 109 13.21 2.36 0.63
CA ASP A 109 12.87 2.69 -0.76
C ASP A 109 13.86 2.10 -1.77
N ASP A 110 14.44 0.92 -1.47
CA ASP A 110 15.35 0.23 -2.39
C ASP A 110 14.59 -0.71 -3.35
N PHE A 111 13.27 -0.80 -3.19
CA PHE A 111 12.34 -1.62 -3.98
C PHE A 111 12.57 -3.13 -3.81
N ILE A 112 13.19 -3.51 -2.69
CA ILE A 112 13.40 -4.90 -2.27
C ILE A 112 12.70 -5.08 -0.91
N PHE A 113 11.78 -6.01 -0.81
CA PHE A 113 11.11 -6.32 0.45
C PHE A 113 11.95 -7.30 1.27
N SER A 114 12.78 -6.78 2.14
CA SER A 114 13.68 -7.56 2.99
C SER A 114 12.95 -8.13 4.22
N LEU A 115 13.58 -9.07 4.92
CA LEU A 115 13.02 -9.62 6.16
C LEU A 115 12.95 -8.58 7.28
N ASP A 116 13.83 -7.57 7.29
CA ASP A 116 13.83 -6.49 8.27
C ASP A 116 12.65 -5.51 8.06
N GLU A 117 12.01 -5.59 6.89
CA GLU A 117 10.87 -4.77 6.48
C GLU A 117 9.53 -5.49 6.65
N MET A 118 9.59 -6.74 7.12
CA MET A 118 8.41 -7.55 7.37
C MET A 118 7.71 -7.12 8.68
N VAL A 119 6.51 -6.55 8.56
CA VAL A 119 5.71 -6.06 9.70
C VAL A 119 4.68 -7.08 10.18
N VAL A 120 4.31 -8.03 9.33
CA VAL A 120 3.53 -9.21 9.70
C VAL A 120 4.23 -10.43 9.12
N SER A 121 4.77 -11.29 9.98
CA SER A 121 5.60 -12.42 9.57
C SER A 121 4.80 -13.65 9.17
N ASP A 122 3.62 -13.83 9.76
CA ASP A 122 2.68 -14.90 9.43
C ASP A 122 1.38 -14.69 10.20
N TYR A 123 0.27 -14.70 9.47
CA TYR A 123 -1.07 -14.77 10.05
C TYR A 123 -1.90 -15.76 9.24
N GLU A 124 -2.49 -16.75 9.88
CA GLU A 124 -3.27 -17.77 9.22
C GLU A 124 -4.77 -17.49 9.38
N ILE A 125 -5.45 -17.24 8.25
CA ILE A 125 -6.88 -16.95 8.18
C ILE A 125 -7.64 -18.28 8.05
N ALA A 126 -8.69 -18.46 8.88
CA ALA A 126 -9.63 -19.58 8.83
C ALA A 126 -8.95 -20.93 8.79
N ASN A 127 -8.04 -21.19 9.76
CA ASN A 127 -7.31 -22.45 9.90
C ASN A 127 -8.27 -23.66 9.88
N GLY A 128 -7.95 -24.67 9.07
CA GLY A 128 -8.72 -25.89 8.90
C GLY A 128 -10.02 -25.72 8.12
N GLN A 129 -10.26 -24.58 7.49
CA GLN A 129 -11.44 -24.34 6.66
C GLN A 129 -11.11 -24.52 5.17
N GLY A 130 -12.12 -24.91 4.39
CA GLY A 130 -12.00 -25.02 2.94
C GLY A 130 -12.47 -23.76 2.21
N GLN A 131 -13.08 -23.97 1.04
CA GLN A 131 -13.66 -22.89 0.25
C GLN A 131 -14.78 -22.15 1.01
N GLY A 132 -14.72 -20.83 1.01
CA GLY A 132 -15.67 -19.95 1.67
C GLY A 132 -15.06 -18.56 1.86
N SER A 133 -15.90 -17.57 2.06
CA SER A 133 -15.45 -16.22 2.34
C SER A 133 -15.22 -16.03 3.84
N TYR A 134 -13.98 -15.73 4.22
CA TYR A 134 -13.57 -15.60 5.63
C TYR A 134 -12.96 -14.23 5.87
N THR A 135 -13.53 -13.53 6.83
CA THR A 135 -13.03 -12.23 7.25
C THR A 135 -12.43 -12.31 8.64
N GLU A 136 -11.18 -11.91 8.78
CA GLU A 136 -10.51 -11.83 10.06
C GLU A 136 -9.77 -10.50 10.21
N THR A 137 -9.59 -10.08 11.47
CA THR A 137 -8.85 -8.89 11.83
C THR A 137 -7.69 -9.27 12.74
N PHE A 138 -6.49 -8.80 12.40
CA PHE A 138 -5.29 -8.98 13.19
C PHE A 138 -4.54 -7.66 13.33
N GLN A 139 -3.51 -7.63 14.15
CA GLN A 139 -2.79 -6.41 14.43
C GLN A 139 -1.44 -6.36 13.70
N MET A 140 -1.09 -5.17 13.23
CA MET A 140 0.18 -4.82 12.63
C MET A 140 0.77 -3.62 13.39
N THR A 141 2.02 -3.73 13.84
CA THR A 141 2.71 -2.63 14.51
C THR A 141 3.77 -2.04 13.60
N ILE A 142 3.74 -0.72 13.44
CA ILE A 142 4.76 0.00 12.68
C ILE A 142 5.99 0.19 13.57
N PRO A 143 7.20 -0.24 13.18
CA PRO A 143 8.39 -0.05 14.00
C PRO A 143 8.68 1.43 14.31
N GLU A 144 9.04 1.74 15.57
CA GLU A 144 9.40 3.11 15.99
C GLU A 144 10.58 3.71 15.17
N GLY A 145 11.45 2.85 14.66
CA GLY A 145 12.63 3.24 13.89
C GLY A 145 12.44 3.25 12.38
N ALA A 146 11.21 3.02 11.88
CA ALA A 146 10.94 3.06 10.45
C ALA A 146 11.20 4.46 9.88
N VAL A 147 11.72 4.53 8.67
CA VAL A 147 11.99 5.80 7.99
C VAL A 147 10.65 6.49 7.68
N LEU A 148 10.58 7.79 7.96
CA LEU A 148 9.38 8.58 7.66
C LEU A 148 9.30 8.90 6.17
N GLY A 149 8.08 8.92 5.64
CA GLY A 149 7.84 9.22 4.24
C GLY A 149 6.86 8.26 3.59
N THR A 150 6.80 8.35 2.28
CA THR A 150 5.90 7.54 1.46
C THR A 150 6.62 6.28 0.98
N HIS A 151 6.09 5.12 1.31
CA HIS A 151 6.67 3.81 1.04
C HIS A 151 5.67 2.89 0.34
N ILE A 152 6.20 1.85 -0.30
CA ILE A 152 5.36 0.75 -0.83
C ILE A 152 5.16 -0.27 0.28
N MET A 153 3.91 -0.64 0.50
CA MET A 153 3.53 -1.76 1.35
C MET A 153 3.02 -2.90 0.48
N ARG A 154 3.52 -4.11 0.72
CA ARG A 154 3.09 -5.35 0.07
C ARG A 154 2.37 -6.23 1.05
N ILE A 155 1.18 -6.72 0.68
CA ILE A 155 0.52 -7.85 1.32
C ILE A 155 0.50 -9.03 0.36
N LYS A 156 0.79 -10.21 0.88
CA LYS A 156 0.79 -11.46 0.09
C LYS A 156 0.14 -12.58 0.88
N SER A 157 -0.66 -13.39 0.19
CA SER A 157 -1.22 -14.63 0.75
C SER A 157 -0.67 -15.87 0.07
N ASN A 158 -0.76 -17.01 0.76
CA ASN A 158 -0.48 -18.33 0.23
C ASN A 158 -1.29 -19.38 0.98
N TRP A 159 -1.78 -20.40 0.26
CA TRP A 159 -2.61 -21.45 0.83
C TRP A 159 -1.81 -22.58 1.46
N GLN A 160 -2.25 -23.05 2.65
CA GLN A 160 -1.71 -24.21 3.40
C GLN A 160 -0.22 -24.16 3.76
N SER A 161 0.48 -23.12 3.41
CA SER A 161 1.87 -22.91 3.77
C SER A 161 2.19 -21.43 3.91
N GLN A 162 3.16 -21.14 4.74
CA GLN A 162 3.60 -19.74 4.91
C GLN A 162 3.92 -19.12 3.56
N VAL A 163 3.64 -17.84 3.44
CA VAL A 163 4.12 -17.02 2.33
C VAL A 163 5.66 -17.12 2.31
N PRO A 164 6.30 -17.28 1.14
CA PRO A 164 7.77 -17.29 1.04
C PRO A 164 8.44 -16.10 1.70
N ASP A 165 9.65 -16.28 2.22
CA ASP A 165 10.46 -15.19 2.78
C ASP A 165 10.88 -14.18 1.72
N ASP A 166 11.04 -14.62 0.48
CA ASP A 166 11.21 -13.75 -0.68
C ASP A 166 9.84 -13.27 -1.14
N ALA A 167 9.54 -12.00 -0.91
CA ALA A 167 8.30 -11.37 -1.33
C ALA A 167 8.09 -11.37 -2.86
N CYS A 168 9.16 -11.65 -3.62
CA CYS A 168 9.17 -11.73 -5.08
C CYS A 168 8.95 -13.16 -5.62
N GLU A 169 8.99 -14.17 -4.76
CA GLU A 169 8.79 -15.55 -5.19
C GLU A 169 7.37 -15.79 -5.70
N ASP A 170 7.24 -16.43 -6.86
CA ASP A 170 5.96 -16.85 -7.40
C ASP A 170 5.34 -17.95 -6.50
N THR A 171 4.02 -17.91 -6.35
CA THR A 171 3.27 -18.95 -5.64
C THR A 171 2.21 -19.55 -6.55
N THR A 172 1.78 -20.78 -6.26
CA THR A 172 0.67 -21.40 -7.01
C THR A 172 -0.67 -20.83 -6.57
N TYR A 173 -0.77 -20.47 -5.29
CA TYR A 173 -2.01 -20.05 -4.62
C TYR A 173 -1.85 -18.65 -4.05
N GLY A 174 -2.99 -18.07 -3.66
CA GLY A 174 -3.03 -16.75 -3.04
C GLY A 174 -2.89 -15.60 -4.02
N GLU A 175 -2.53 -14.45 -3.49
CA GLU A 175 -2.44 -13.19 -4.23
C GLU A 175 -1.42 -12.25 -3.61
N THR A 176 -0.94 -11.30 -4.40
CA THR A 176 -0.07 -10.19 -3.95
C THR A 176 -0.71 -8.87 -4.32
N GLU A 177 -0.82 -7.99 -3.34
CA GLU A 177 -1.30 -6.62 -3.54
C GLU A 177 -0.29 -5.61 -2.97
N ASP A 178 0.02 -4.57 -3.73
CA ASP A 178 0.85 -3.46 -3.30
C ASP A 178 0.00 -2.20 -3.10
N TYR A 179 0.31 -1.46 -2.04
CA TYR A 179 -0.33 -0.21 -1.62
C TYR A 179 0.70 0.87 -1.34
N THR A 180 0.24 2.09 -1.19
CA THR A 180 1.07 3.20 -0.72
C THR A 180 0.75 3.49 0.75
N VAL A 181 1.78 3.61 1.60
CA VAL A 181 1.64 4.08 2.98
C VAL A 181 2.55 5.28 3.21
N ASN A 182 2.10 6.22 4.04
CA ASN A 182 2.91 7.36 4.44
C ASN A 182 3.20 7.26 5.94
N LEU A 183 4.45 7.02 6.31
CA LEU A 183 4.88 6.89 7.69
C LEU A 183 5.14 8.26 8.30
N VAL A 184 4.45 8.56 9.39
CA VAL A 184 4.47 9.86 10.07
C VAL A 184 4.76 9.71 11.58
N THR A 185 5.17 10.80 12.24
CA THR A 185 5.38 10.79 13.70
C THR A 185 4.09 11.02 14.48
N SER A 186 3.07 11.59 13.86
CA SER A 186 1.76 11.82 14.46
C SER A 186 0.72 12.03 13.36
N LEU A 187 -0.50 11.54 13.56
CA LEU A 187 -1.65 11.97 12.78
C LEU A 187 -2.05 13.35 13.31
N GLY A 188 -1.58 14.40 12.70
CA GLY A 188 -1.83 15.74 13.20
C GLY A 188 -2.15 16.72 12.10
N PHE A 189 -3.05 17.65 12.38
CA PHE A 189 -3.11 18.92 11.67
C PHE A 189 -1.69 19.49 11.67
N GLY A 190 -1.09 19.65 10.48
CA GLY A 190 0.31 19.97 10.30
C GLY A 190 0.83 20.95 11.35
N ASP A 191 2.05 20.78 11.79
CA ASP A 191 2.70 21.58 12.83
C ASP A 191 2.47 23.06 12.55
N PHE A 192 1.47 23.64 13.22
CA PHE A 192 1.37 25.07 13.32
C PHE A 192 2.49 25.53 14.23
N GLU A 193 3.65 25.86 13.67
CA GLU A 193 4.61 26.65 14.39
C GLU A 193 3.93 27.96 14.77
N LEU A 194 3.50 28.05 16.04
CA LEU A 194 3.03 29.31 16.62
C LEU A 194 4.26 30.22 16.82
N ASN A 195 4.68 30.86 15.73
CA ASN A 195 5.62 31.97 15.80
C ASN A 195 4.95 33.12 16.54
N ASN A 196 5.01 33.12 17.88
CA ASN A 196 4.61 34.22 18.76
C ASN A 196 3.25 34.89 18.52
N SER A 197 2.29 34.15 17.97
CA SER A 197 0.92 34.64 17.79
C SER A 197 0.02 34.01 18.86
N GLU A 198 -0.66 34.83 19.65
CA GLU A 198 -1.66 34.38 20.60
C GLU A 198 -2.78 33.61 19.90
N LEU A 199 -3.00 32.35 20.25
CA LEU A 199 -4.20 31.62 19.85
C LEU A 199 -5.39 32.14 20.64
N ILE A 200 -6.25 32.94 20.00
CA ILE A 200 -7.49 33.39 20.61
C ILE A 200 -8.62 32.45 20.20
N ILE A 201 -9.07 31.60 21.11
CA ILE A 201 -10.22 30.73 20.88
C ILE A 201 -11.49 31.50 21.32
N TYR A 202 -12.38 31.77 20.38
CA TYR A 202 -13.71 32.31 20.69
C TYR A 202 -14.73 31.17 20.77
N SER A 203 -15.38 31.05 21.93
CA SER A 203 -16.60 30.27 22.07
C SER A 203 -17.80 31.16 21.73
N THR A 204 -18.52 30.84 20.68
CA THR A 204 -19.83 31.45 20.41
C THR A 204 -20.90 30.60 21.05
N ASP A 205 -21.28 30.90 22.28
CA ASP A 205 -22.49 30.36 22.87
C ASP A 205 -23.69 30.96 22.11
N ASN A 206 -24.31 30.16 21.27
CA ASN A 206 -25.66 30.49 20.74
C ASN A 206 -26.66 30.33 21.86
N LYS A 207 -27.22 31.46 22.32
CA LYS A 207 -28.46 31.52 23.09
C LYS A 207 -29.66 31.44 22.16
#